data_f1be16c9b994aec27541434265a752c9
#
_entry.id   f1be16c9b994aec27541434265a752c9
#
_cell.length_a   1.000
_cell.length_b   1.000
_cell.length_c   1.000
_cell.angle_alpha   90.00
_cell.angle_beta   90.00
_cell.angle_gamma   90.00
#
_symmetry.space_group_name_H-M   'P 1'
#
loop_
_entity.id
_entity.type
_entity.pdbx_description
1 polymer ?
#
loop_
_entity_poly.entity_id
_entity_poly.type
_entity_poly.pdbx_seq_one_letter_code
_entity_poly.pdbx_strand_id
1 'polypeptide(L)'
;MSTMQLQEGIRDINLTYLMLAQQMIKEDRQAAIFRLGISQDLVDIIAGLTPAQIVKMASTNMLLCRFRFDEPLLVNMVAGYTKDRLMSQAHAAILMSTQPVEELA
;
A
#
# COMPACT_ATOMS: atom_id res chain seq x y z
N MET A 1 8.23 -3.48 21.55
CA MET A 1 8.95 -3.93 20.36
C MET A 1 10.33 -3.28 20.33
N SER A 2 11.37 -4.05 20.13
CA SER A 2 12.72 -3.49 20.07
C SER A 2 12.95 -2.79 18.74
N THR A 3 14.00 -1.93 18.70
CA THR A 3 14.38 -1.26 17.45
C THR A 3 14.71 -2.28 16.36
N MET A 4 15.38 -3.36 16.71
CA MET A 4 15.74 -4.42 15.77
C MET A 4 14.48 -5.09 15.19
N GLN A 5 13.49 -5.37 16.03
CA GLN A 5 12.22 -5.95 15.57
C GLN A 5 11.47 -5.03 14.64
N LEU A 6 11.49 -3.73 14.92
CA LEU A 6 10.87 -2.73 14.05
C LEU A 6 11.56 -2.68 12.69
N GLN A 7 12.90 -2.72 12.67
CA GLN A 7 13.66 -2.71 11.43
C GLN A 7 13.41 -3.97 10.61
N GLU A 8 13.32 -5.12 11.26
CA GLU A 8 12.98 -6.38 10.58
C GLU A 8 11.58 -6.31 9.97
N GLY A 9 10.62 -5.76 10.71
CA GLY A 9 9.25 -5.58 10.22
C GLY A 9 9.20 -4.68 9.00
N ILE A 10 9.91 -3.56 9.04
CA ILE A 10 9.98 -2.64 7.90
C ILE A 10 10.57 -3.36 6.69
N ARG A 11 11.68 -4.06 6.88
CA ARG A 11 12.33 -4.80 5.80
C ARG A 11 11.39 -5.85 5.19
N ASP A 12 10.69 -6.60 6.03
CA ASP A 12 9.80 -7.65 5.55
C ASP A 12 8.64 -7.08 4.74
N ILE A 13 8.06 -5.98 5.21
CA ILE A 13 6.98 -5.30 4.47
C ILE A 13 7.51 -4.74 3.15
N ASN A 14 8.65 -4.08 3.17
CA ASN A 14 9.26 -3.53 1.96
C ASN A 14 9.57 -4.62 0.94
N LEU A 15 10.13 -5.73 1.41
CA LEU A 15 10.47 -6.86 0.54
C LEU A 15 9.22 -7.43 -0.13
N THR A 16 8.20 -7.70 0.66
CA THR A 16 6.93 -8.22 0.15
C THR A 16 6.27 -7.25 -0.83
N TYR A 17 6.29 -5.96 -0.50
CA TYR A 17 5.73 -4.92 -1.36
C TYR A 17 6.43 -4.87 -2.72
N LEU A 18 7.76 -4.85 -2.73
CA LEU A 18 8.52 -4.78 -3.98
C LEU A 18 8.34 -6.04 -4.83
N MET A 19 8.32 -7.21 -4.20
CA MET A 19 8.10 -8.46 -4.91
C MET A 19 6.69 -8.52 -5.52
N LEU A 20 5.69 -8.11 -4.76
CA LEU A 20 4.32 -8.05 -5.25
C LEU A 20 4.20 -7.04 -6.39
N ALA A 21 4.81 -5.87 -6.24
CA ALA A 21 4.80 -4.84 -7.27
C ALA A 21 5.39 -5.37 -8.59
N GLN A 22 6.53 -6.06 -8.52
CA GLN A 22 7.13 -6.67 -9.73
C GLN A 22 6.19 -7.68 -10.36
N GLN A 23 5.54 -8.51 -9.56
CA GLN A 23 4.62 -9.52 -10.07
C GLN A 23 3.41 -8.86 -10.74
N MET A 24 2.85 -7.83 -10.13
CA MET A 24 1.74 -7.08 -10.69
C MET A 24 2.11 -6.46 -12.04
N ILE A 25 3.29 -5.86 -12.12
CA ILE A 25 3.78 -5.24 -13.35
C ILE A 25 3.95 -6.29 -14.45
N LYS A 26 4.47 -7.45 -14.09
CA LYS A 26 4.69 -8.54 -15.03
C LYS A 26 3.38 -9.07 -15.60
N GLU A 27 2.33 -9.13 -14.80
CA GLU A 27 1.05 -9.67 -15.24
C GLU A 27 0.23 -8.67 -16.05
N ASP A 28 0.16 -7.41 -15.59
CA ASP A 28 -0.60 -6.37 -16.28
C ASP A 28 -0.03 -5.02 -15.88
N ARG A 29 0.80 -4.46 -16.76
CA ARG A 29 1.51 -3.22 -16.51
C ARG A 29 0.57 -2.04 -16.26
N GLN A 30 -0.49 -1.91 -17.05
CA GLN A 30 -1.43 -0.80 -16.92
C GLN A 30 -2.22 -0.90 -15.62
N ALA A 31 -2.68 -2.09 -15.29
CA ALA A 31 -3.36 -2.32 -14.02
C ALA A 31 -2.43 -2.06 -12.83
N ALA A 32 -1.15 -2.42 -12.96
CA ALA A 32 -0.16 -2.19 -11.90
C ALA A 32 0.07 -0.70 -11.66
N ILE A 33 0.17 0.11 -12.70
CA ILE A 33 0.31 1.56 -12.58
C ILE A 33 -0.85 2.12 -11.75
N PHE A 34 -2.05 1.69 -12.07
CA PHE A 34 -3.25 2.15 -11.39
C PHE A 34 -3.30 1.66 -9.93
N ARG A 35 -3.06 0.36 -9.72
CA ARG A 35 -3.13 -0.25 -8.38
C ARG A 35 -2.03 0.25 -7.46
N LEU A 36 -0.82 0.41 -7.97
CA LEU A 36 0.31 0.90 -7.18
C LEU A 36 0.27 2.41 -7.02
N GLY A 37 -0.42 3.12 -7.92
CA GLY A 37 -0.51 4.57 -7.85
C GLY A 37 0.83 5.26 -8.09
N ILE A 38 1.65 4.71 -8.97
CA ILE A 38 2.99 5.24 -9.28
C ILE A 38 3.10 5.60 -10.75
N SER A 39 4.11 6.39 -11.07
CA SER A 39 4.36 6.81 -12.46
C SER A 39 4.87 5.65 -13.30
N GLN A 40 4.74 5.78 -14.61
CA GLN A 40 5.26 4.81 -15.54
C GLN A 40 6.79 4.68 -15.44
N ASP A 41 7.48 5.79 -15.20
CA ASP A 41 8.92 5.77 -15.01
C ASP A 41 9.32 4.93 -13.81
N LEU A 42 8.59 5.06 -12.72
CA LEU A 42 8.86 4.28 -11.53
C LEU A 42 8.52 2.81 -11.73
N VAL A 43 7.48 2.52 -12.50
CA VAL A 43 7.15 1.14 -12.88
C VAL A 43 8.30 0.50 -13.64
N ASP A 44 8.91 1.23 -14.57
CA ASP A 44 10.06 0.73 -15.32
C ASP A 44 11.23 0.41 -14.40
N ILE A 45 11.49 1.27 -13.44
CA ILE A 45 12.57 1.06 -12.47
C ILE A 45 12.30 -0.20 -11.64
N ILE A 46 11.09 -0.34 -11.10
CA ILE A 46 10.73 -1.49 -10.27
C ILE A 46 10.79 -2.77 -11.07
N ALA A 47 10.29 -2.75 -12.30
CA ALA A 47 10.32 -3.93 -13.17
C ALA A 47 11.73 -4.43 -13.43
N GLY A 48 12.69 -3.52 -13.48
CA GLY A 48 14.09 -3.84 -13.78
C GLY A 48 14.95 -4.16 -12.57
N LEU A 49 14.40 -4.12 -11.36
CA LEU A 49 15.19 -4.39 -10.16
C LEU A 49 15.61 -5.85 -10.09
N THR A 50 16.89 -6.07 -9.81
CA THR A 50 17.42 -7.40 -9.54
C THR A 50 17.05 -7.83 -8.11
N PRO A 51 17.08 -9.14 -7.79
CA PRO A 51 16.85 -9.58 -6.42
C PRO A 51 17.77 -8.92 -5.40
N ALA A 52 19.03 -8.70 -5.74
CA ALA A 52 19.97 -8.03 -4.85
C ALA A 52 19.58 -6.58 -4.60
N GLN A 53 19.12 -5.88 -5.64
CA GLN A 53 18.65 -4.51 -5.51
C GLN A 53 17.37 -4.44 -4.67
N ILE A 54 16.47 -5.39 -4.83
CA ILE A 54 15.25 -5.47 -4.01
C ILE A 54 15.59 -5.63 -2.54
N VAL A 55 16.49 -6.54 -2.22
CA VAL A 55 16.92 -6.76 -0.83
C VAL A 55 17.55 -5.48 -0.26
N LYS A 56 18.39 -4.84 -1.03
CA LYS A 56 19.06 -3.61 -0.61
C LYS A 56 18.04 -2.50 -0.36
N MET A 57 17.08 -2.32 -1.23
CA MET A 57 16.03 -1.31 -1.07
C MET A 57 15.12 -1.63 0.11
N ALA A 58 14.78 -2.90 0.28
CA ALA A 58 13.94 -3.33 1.40
C ALA A 58 14.59 -3.08 2.74
N SER A 59 15.92 -3.10 2.79
CA SER A 59 16.69 -2.92 4.02
C SER A 59 16.86 -1.47 4.44
N THR A 60 16.29 -0.53 3.69
CA THR A 60 16.23 0.87 4.15
C THR A 60 15.37 0.96 5.42
N ASN A 61 15.64 1.95 6.25
CA ASN A 61 14.91 2.11 7.50
C ASN A 61 13.65 2.97 7.33
N MET A 62 13.00 2.86 6.19
CA MET A 62 11.77 3.57 5.86
C MET A 62 10.81 2.62 5.18
N LEU A 63 9.52 2.77 5.45
CA LEU A 63 8.50 2.06 4.71
C LEU A 63 8.40 2.62 3.30
N LEU A 64 8.49 1.76 2.30
CA LEU A 64 8.39 2.15 0.89
C LEU A 64 6.93 2.33 0.45
N CYS A 65 6.02 1.56 1.04
CA CYS A 65 4.59 1.77 0.84
C CYS A 65 4.07 2.80 1.84
N ARG A 66 2.97 3.46 1.51
CA ARG A 66 2.36 4.43 2.41
C ARG A 66 0.87 4.53 2.16
N PHE A 67 0.16 5.16 3.09
CA PHE A 67 -1.27 5.34 2.97
C PHE A 67 -1.62 6.13 1.71
N ARG A 68 -2.66 5.68 1.02
CA ARG A 68 -3.17 6.32 -0.19
C ARG A 68 -4.40 7.18 0.10
N PHE A 69 -5.07 6.92 1.21
CA PHE A 69 -6.19 7.74 1.64
C PHE A 69 -5.66 9.07 2.15
N ASP A 70 -6.34 10.14 1.82
CA ASP A 70 -5.99 11.41 2.44
C ASP A 70 -6.42 11.41 3.91
N GLU A 71 -5.80 12.27 4.68
CA GLU A 71 -6.02 12.34 6.11
C GLU A 71 -7.46 12.68 6.48
N PRO A 72 -8.13 13.69 5.86
CA PRO A 72 -9.52 13.98 6.15
C PRO A 72 -10.46 12.81 5.89
N LEU A 73 -10.23 12.05 4.84
CA LEU A 73 -11.05 10.89 4.52
C LEU A 73 -10.90 9.81 5.58
N LEU A 74 -9.67 9.52 6.00
CA LEU A 74 -9.41 8.54 7.06
C LEU A 74 -10.07 8.95 8.36
N VAL A 75 -9.94 10.20 8.75
CA VAL A 75 -10.55 10.73 9.96
C VAL A 75 -12.07 10.58 9.90
N ASN A 76 -12.68 10.90 8.76
CA ASN A 76 -14.12 10.78 8.58
C ASN A 76 -14.57 9.31 8.66
N MET A 77 -13.82 8.39 8.10
CA MET A 77 -14.14 6.97 8.17
C MET A 77 -14.12 6.48 9.62
N VAL A 78 -13.08 6.85 10.36
CA VAL A 78 -12.95 6.46 11.78
C VAL A 78 -14.04 7.11 12.62
N ALA A 79 -14.30 8.40 12.42
CA ALA A 79 -15.33 9.14 13.16
C ALA A 79 -16.72 8.57 12.88
N GLY A 80 -17.01 8.28 11.62
CA GLY A 80 -18.27 7.66 11.23
C GLY A 80 -18.47 6.30 11.88
N TYR A 81 -17.44 5.48 11.91
CA TYR A 81 -17.48 4.19 12.55
C TYR A 81 -17.73 4.32 14.07
N THR A 82 -17.06 5.27 14.71
CA THR A 82 -17.19 5.48 16.16
C THR A 82 -18.55 6.06 16.52
N LYS A 83 -19.06 7.02 15.76
CA LYS A 83 -20.30 7.69 16.05
C LYS A 83 -21.52 6.81 15.87
N ASP A 84 -21.50 5.92 14.92
CA ASP A 84 -22.68 5.22 14.48
C ASP A 84 -22.42 3.72 14.38
N ARG A 85 -22.12 3.12 15.53
CA ARG A 85 -21.79 1.69 15.58
C ARG A 85 -22.95 0.81 15.09
N LEU A 86 -24.19 1.26 15.32
CA LEU A 86 -25.37 0.47 14.95
C LEU A 86 -25.65 0.50 13.47
N MET A 87 -25.34 1.62 12.81
CA MET A 87 -25.46 1.75 11.36
C MET A 87 -24.12 1.62 10.67
N SER A 88 -23.08 1.36 11.45
CA SER A 88 -21.70 1.53 11.03
C SER A 88 -21.31 0.66 9.84
N GLN A 89 -21.77 -0.59 9.78
CA GLN A 89 -21.32 -1.49 8.72
C GLN A 89 -21.84 -1.05 7.36
N ALA A 90 -23.13 -0.71 7.29
CA ALA A 90 -23.70 -0.22 6.04
C ALA A 90 -23.09 1.13 5.63
N HIS A 91 -22.91 2.02 6.61
CA HIS A 91 -22.33 3.32 6.37
C HIS A 91 -20.87 3.23 5.94
N ALA A 92 -20.08 2.43 6.66
CA ALA A 92 -18.69 2.22 6.32
C ALA A 92 -18.53 1.54 4.96
N ALA A 93 -19.40 0.60 4.64
CA ALA A 93 -19.39 -0.06 3.36
C ALA A 93 -19.67 0.94 2.22
N ILE A 94 -20.60 1.86 2.43
CA ILE A 94 -20.88 2.91 1.45
C ILE A 94 -19.67 3.80 1.26
N LEU A 95 -19.05 4.24 2.33
CA LEU A 95 -17.84 5.07 2.26
C LEU A 95 -16.72 4.35 1.54
N MET A 96 -16.50 3.08 1.85
CA MET A 96 -15.45 2.30 1.23
C MET A 96 -15.75 1.99 -0.23
N SER A 97 -17.02 1.82 -0.59
CA SER A 97 -17.40 1.56 -1.98
C SER A 97 -17.20 2.78 -2.88
N THR A 98 -17.06 3.98 -2.31
CA THR A 98 -16.74 5.18 -3.08
C THR A 98 -15.25 5.33 -3.35
N GLN A 99 -14.42 4.49 -2.74
CA GLN A 99 -12.98 4.50 -2.95
C GLN A 99 -12.63 3.72 -4.22
N PRO A 100 -11.54 4.08 -4.90
CA PRO A 100 -11.00 3.22 -5.94
C PRO A 100 -10.69 1.83 -5.38
N VAL A 101 -11.04 0.80 -6.15
CA VAL A 101 -10.92 -0.59 -5.70
C VAL A 101 -9.50 -0.93 -5.24
N GLU A 102 -8.51 -0.42 -5.93
CA GLU A 102 -7.11 -0.69 -5.65
C GLU A 102 -6.65 -0.15 -4.30
N GLU A 103 -7.35 0.81 -3.74
CA GLU A 103 -7.03 1.33 -2.41
C GLU A 103 -7.45 0.37 -1.30
N LEU A 104 -8.38 -0.52 -1.62
CA LEU A 104 -8.94 -1.47 -0.66
C LEU A 104 -8.31 -2.85 -0.79
N ALA A 105 -7.62 -3.10 -1.86
CA ALA A 105 -7.04 -4.41 -2.17
C ALA A 105 -5.79 -4.72 -1.37
#